data_541598fb0a477a18bb5124553eeeb9a5
#
_entry.id   541598fb0a477a18bb5124553eeeb9a5
#
_cell.length_a   1.000
_cell.length_b   1.000
_cell.length_c   1.000
_cell.angle_alpha   90.00
_cell.angle_beta   90.00
_cell.angle_gamma   90.00
#
_symmetry.space_group_name_H-M   'P 1'
#
loop_
_entity.id
_entity.type
_entity.pdbx_description
1 polymer ?
#
loop_
_entity_poly.entity_id
_entity_poly.type
_entity_poly.pdbx_seq_one_letter_code
_entity_poly.pdbx_strand_id
1 'polypeptide(L)'
;MNYGEIEDKLNKLPYINSCAVVKKVDKNSHDVLCAYFTADSKIDVLEIQKALGEFLPKYMIPAYYKQMDMLPHTPNGKIDRKKLPDPVFKTSNREIIKPRNDVDKELISILCELLKQDSLSLDDSFFELGGDSLLAISLCAIVQNRFNAKIFVKDIIDHPIIMDLSDLISENMNKLSVPVLKHVAPADYYKLSSAQTRMYYSSKISGNNSVLYNIPGAIIVDGVLDIDKLEKCFNKIIERHESLRTYFVIEENTVVQKIDENVQFNLETLDNADFNNFDEIFRSFIRPFDLEKAPLFRVKFIKFTNNKSAILLDMHHIVSDGKSISILINEICQLYNNLDANLPNLEFTYKDFTSLLDDKVFKENYNEAEKYWLKQFEGEIPVLNMPTMNVRPATQSFEGMRVYKKLDNSTFDTINDL
;
A
#
# COMPACT_ATOMS: atom_id res chain seq x y z
N MET A 1 -3.37 -7.71 -24.91
CA MET A 1 -1.94 -7.31 -24.98
C MET A 1 -1.40 -7.65 -26.37
N ASN A 2 -0.79 -6.69 -27.04
CA ASN A 2 -0.32 -6.88 -28.44
C ASN A 2 1.12 -7.43 -28.44
N TYR A 3 1.27 -8.76 -28.53
CA TYR A 3 2.58 -9.42 -28.56
C TYR A 3 3.43 -8.99 -29.76
N GLY A 4 2.80 -8.55 -30.86
CA GLY A 4 3.48 -8.06 -32.07
C GLY A 4 4.33 -6.82 -31.82
N GLU A 5 3.93 -5.96 -30.88
CA GLU A 5 4.70 -4.78 -30.50
C GLU A 5 6.00 -5.16 -29.77
N ILE A 6 5.93 -6.14 -28.88
CA ILE A 6 7.12 -6.67 -28.17
C ILE A 6 8.06 -7.37 -29.17
N GLU A 7 7.49 -8.18 -30.06
CA GLU A 7 8.25 -8.86 -31.14
C GLU A 7 8.93 -7.85 -32.09
N ASP A 8 8.23 -6.75 -32.42
CA ASP A 8 8.81 -5.68 -33.28
C ASP A 8 10.02 -5.00 -32.59
N LYS A 9 9.94 -4.75 -31.29
CA LYS A 9 11.06 -4.17 -30.55
C LYS A 9 12.23 -5.15 -30.38
N LEU A 10 11.96 -6.44 -30.11
CA LEU A 10 12.96 -7.48 -30.05
C LEU A 10 13.68 -7.66 -31.38
N ASN A 11 12.96 -7.71 -32.49
CA ASN A 11 13.54 -7.88 -33.84
C ASN A 11 14.36 -6.66 -34.31
N LYS A 12 14.21 -5.50 -33.65
CA LYS A 12 15.04 -4.30 -33.91
C LYS A 12 16.38 -4.31 -33.17
N LEU A 13 16.56 -5.23 -32.22
CA LEU A 13 17.85 -5.38 -31.55
C LEU A 13 18.85 -6.04 -32.54
N PRO A 14 20.04 -5.46 -32.76
CA PRO A 14 20.96 -5.88 -33.81
C PRO A 14 21.53 -7.28 -33.63
N TYR A 15 21.36 -7.87 -32.48
CA TYR A 15 21.83 -9.22 -32.13
C TYR A 15 20.72 -10.28 -32.07
N ILE A 16 19.47 -9.92 -32.40
CA ILE A 16 18.34 -10.85 -32.46
C ILE A 16 18.01 -11.11 -33.91
N ASN A 17 18.11 -12.39 -34.35
CA ASN A 17 17.82 -12.79 -35.73
C ASN A 17 16.32 -13.01 -35.95
N SER A 18 15.64 -13.59 -34.98
CA SER A 18 14.20 -13.84 -35.03
C SER A 18 13.65 -14.05 -33.63
N CYS A 19 12.41 -13.65 -33.38
CA CYS A 19 11.80 -13.87 -32.10
C CYS A 19 10.31 -14.21 -32.19
N ALA A 20 9.78 -14.76 -31.08
CA ALA A 20 8.35 -14.97 -30.86
C ALA A 20 8.04 -14.72 -29.39
N VAL A 21 6.95 -14.00 -29.11
CA VAL A 21 6.45 -13.78 -27.78
C VAL A 21 5.11 -14.47 -27.60
N VAL A 22 4.98 -15.22 -26.53
CA VAL A 22 3.74 -15.92 -26.17
C VAL A 22 3.44 -15.77 -24.71
N LYS A 23 2.16 -15.81 -24.40
CA LYS A 23 1.69 -15.95 -23.04
C LYS A 23 1.69 -17.43 -22.66
N LYS A 24 2.28 -17.75 -21.55
CA LYS A 24 2.31 -19.09 -20.95
C LYS A 24 1.87 -19.00 -19.51
N VAL A 25 1.52 -20.11 -18.91
CA VAL A 25 1.18 -20.22 -17.50
C VAL A 25 2.39 -20.76 -16.75
N ASP A 26 2.82 -20.10 -15.69
CA ASP A 26 3.90 -20.58 -14.84
C ASP A 26 3.43 -21.73 -13.91
N LYS A 27 4.35 -22.32 -13.14
CA LYS A 27 4.04 -23.39 -12.18
C LYS A 27 3.02 -22.98 -11.10
N ASN A 28 2.86 -21.68 -10.87
CA ASN A 28 1.95 -21.09 -9.86
C ASN A 28 0.61 -20.67 -10.45
N SER A 29 0.30 -21.09 -11.69
CA SER A 29 -0.91 -20.73 -12.44
C SER A 29 -1.03 -19.22 -12.75
N HIS A 30 0.09 -18.50 -12.80
CA HIS A 30 0.12 -17.11 -13.24
C HIS A 30 0.43 -17.01 -14.73
N ASP A 31 -0.19 -16.06 -15.38
CA ASP A 31 0.08 -15.71 -16.76
C ASP A 31 1.40 -14.96 -16.88
N VAL A 32 2.36 -15.49 -17.61
CA VAL A 32 3.68 -14.88 -17.85
C VAL A 32 3.97 -14.70 -19.32
N LEU A 33 4.61 -13.59 -19.68
CA LEU A 33 5.11 -13.36 -21.02
C LEU A 33 6.45 -14.08 -21.19
N CYS A 34 6.55 -14.88 -22.25
CA CYS A 34 7.74 -15.63 -22.59
C CYS A 34 8.24 -15.22 -23.98
N ALA A 35 9.49 -14.78 -24.05
CA ALA A 35 10.20 -14.48 -25.31
C ALA A 35 11.12 -15.62 -25.69
N TYR A 36 10.99 -16.08 -26.92
CA TYR A 36 11.87 -17.07 -27.56
C TYR A 36 12.58 -16.38 -28.71
N PHE A 37 13.89 -16.54 -28.84
CA PHE A 37 14.65 -15.83 -29.83
C PHE A 37 15.84 -16.66 -30.35
N THR A 38 16.32 -16.29 -31.53
CA THR A 38 17.56 -16.81 -32.10
C THR A 38 18.58 -15.68 -32.22
N ALA A 39 19.85 -16.00 -32.02
CA ALA A 39 20.98 -15.10 -32.17
C ALA A 39 22.24 -15.87 -32.52
N ASP A 40 23.24 -15.20 -33.15
CA ASP A 40 24.49 -15.84 -33.59
C ASP A 40 25.45 -16.12 -32.42
N SER A 41 25.27 -15.45 -31.30
CA SER A 41 26.05 -15.66 -30.08
C SER A 41 25.12 -15.77 -28.88
N LYS A 42 25.63 -16.24 -27.75
CA LYS A 42 24.89 -16.27 -26.50
C LYS A 42 24.67 -14.84 -26.01
N ILE A 43 23.44 -14.44 -25.84
CA ILE A 43 23.04 -13.09 -25.40
C ILE A 43 22.65 -13.12 -23.92
N ASP A 44 23.06 -12.08 -23.17
CA ASP A 44 22.63 -11.86 -21.80
C ASP A 44 21.17 -11.36 -21.79
N VAL A 45 20.32 -12.04 -21.03
CA VAL A 45 18.91 -11.66 -20.86
C VAL A 45 18.76 -10.26 -20.29
N LEU A 46 19.66 -9.85 -19.40
CA LEU A 46 19.65 -8.51 -18.82
C LEU A 46 19.87 -7.41 -19.86
N GLU A 47 20.68 -7.67 -20.87
CA GLU A 47 20.88 -6.73 -21.98
C GLU A 47 19.61 -6.54 -22.80
N ILE A 48 18.90 -7.63 -23.07
CA ILE A 48 17.60 -7.58 -23.77
C ILE A 48 16.57 -6.82 -22.93
N GLN A 49 16.46 -7.11 -21.63
CA GLN A 49 15.50 -6.47 -20.74
C GLN A 49 15.77 -4.97 -20.62
N LYS A 50 17.04 -4.57 -20.52
CA LYS A 50 17.43 -3.16 -20.46
C LYS A 50 17.07 -2.44 -21.75
N ALA A 51 17.38 -3.02 -22.89
CA ALA A 51 17.06 -2.45 -24.21
C ALA A 51 15.54 -2.31 -24.41
N LEU A 52 14.75 -3.32 -24.02
CA LEU A 52 13.28 -3.24 -24.09
C LEU A 52 12.71 -2.21 -23.12
N GLY A 53 13.32 -2.05 -21.95
CA GLY A 53 12.90 -1.07 -20.92
C GLY A 53 13.00 0.38 -21.36
N GLU A 54 13.78 0.68 -22.42
CA GLU A 54 13.86 2.02 -23.03
C GLU A 54 12.61 2.36 -23.86
N PHE A 55 11.88 1.34 -24.36
CA PHE A 55 10.80 1.54 -25.35
C PHE A 55 9.45 0.99 -24.91
N LEU A 56 9.43 0.06 -23.93
CA LEU A 56 8.21 -0.62 -23.50
C LEU A 56 7.91 -0.38 -22.03
N PRO A 57 6.63 -0.26 -21.67
CA PRO A 57 6.22 -0.29 -20.27
C PRO A 57 6.65 -1.59 -19.59
N LYS A 58 6.93 -1.56 -18.29
CA LYS A 58 7.42 -2.72 -17.52
C LYS A 58 6.54 -3.96 -17.64
N TYR A 59 5.22 -3.81 -17.71
CA TYR A 59 4.29 -4.93 -17.83
C TYR A 59 4.31 -5.61 -19.21
N MET A 60 4.98 -5.03 -20.21
CA MET A 60 5.18 -5.59 -21.54
C MET A 60 6.55 -6.26 -21.70
N ILE A 61 7.43 -6.16 -20.74
CA ILE A 61 8.75 -6.81 -20.76
C ILE A 61 8.56 -8.28 -20.39
N PRO A 62 8.94 -9.25 -21.26
CA PRO A 62 8.81 -10.65 -20.95
C PRO A 62 9.54 -11.04 -19.65
N ALA A 63 8.91 -11.85 -18.83
CA ALA A 63 9.52 -12.39 -17.61
C ALA A 63 10.42 -13.60 -17.88
N TYR A 64 10.22 -14.28 -19.01
CA TYR A 64 11.00 -15.46 -19.39
C TYR A 64 11.59 -15.28 -20.78
N TYR A 65 12.87 -15.61 -20.92
CA TYR A 65 13.61 -15.55 -22.16
C TYR A 65 14.28 -16.89 -22.43
N LYS A 66 14.18 -17.35 -23.68
CA LYS A 66 14.87 -18.58 -24.11
C LYS A 66 15.50 -18.39 -25.47
N GLN A 67 16.81 -18.40 -25.50
CA GLN A 67 17.56 -18.50 -26.74
C GLN A 67 17.44 -19.92 -27.29
N MET A 68 17.16 -20.05 -28.58
CA MET A 68 17.03 -21.31 -29.32
C MET A 68 17.91 -21.26 -30.54
N ASP A 69 18.37 -22.43 -31.02
CA ASP A 69 19.13 -22.53 -32.25
C ASP A 69 18.22 -22.23 -33.46
N MET A 70 16.96 -22.65 -33.39
CA MET A 70 15.96 -22.42 -34.42
C MET A 70 14.55 -22.36 -33.80
N LEU A 71 13.73 -21.39 -34.23
CA LEU A 71 12.31 -21.36 -33.86
C LEU A 71 11.52 -22.37 -34.70
N PRO A 72 10.55 -23.09 -34.10
CA PRO A 72 9.70 -24.03 -34.83
C PRO A 72 8.80 -23.28 -35.82
N HIS A 73 8.68 -23.84 -37.06
CA HIS A 73 7.84 -23.28 -38.10
C HIS A 73 6.72 -24.24 -38.49
N THR A 74 5.61 -23.67 -38.89
CA THR A 74 4.51 -24.39 -39.55
C THR A 74 4.89 -24.74 -41.01
N PRO A 75 4.19 -25.68 -41.65
CA PRO A 75 4.43 -25.98 -43.07
C PRO A 75 4.34 -24.76 -44.01
N ASN A 76 3.64 -23.74 -43.61
CA ASN A 76 3.46 -22.48 -44.36
C ASN A 76 4.52 -21.42 -44.02
N GLY A 77 5.60 -21.76 -43.31
CA GLY A 77 6.73 -20.88 -43.02
C GLY A 77 6.52 -19.90 -41.88
N LYS A 78 5.37 -19.93 -41.17
CA LYS A 78 5.13 -19.09 -39.99
C LYS A 78 5.65 -19.77 -38.72
N ILE A 79 6.06 -18.98 -37.70
CA ILE A 79 6.49 -19.55 -36.43
C ILE A 79 5.33 -20.31 -35.77
N ASP A 80 5.59 -21.56 -35.42
CA ASP A 80 4.62 -22.43 -34.72
C ASP A 80 4.69 -22.19 -33.21
N ARG A 81 3.92 -21.18 -32.74
CA ARG A 81 3.90 -20.80 -31.34
C ARG A 81 3.41 -21.91 -30.40
N LYS A 82 2.67 -22.90 -30.90
CA LYS A 82 2.21 -24.06 -30.11
C LYS A 82 3.33 -25.04 -29.79
N LYS A 83 4.35 -25.10 -30.63
CA LYS A 83 5.52 -25.96 -30.41
C LYS A 83 6.64 -25.32 -29.62
N LEU A 84 6.47 -24.05 -29.20
CA LEU A 84 7.44 -23.43 -28.31
C LEU A 84 7.39 -24.12 -26.92
N PRO A 85 8.56 -24.49 -26.37
CA PRO A 85 8.63 -25.22 -25.11
C PRO A 85 8.02 -24.39 -23.98
N ASP A 86 7.54 -25.08 -22.95
CA ASP A 86 7.06 -24.39 -21.74
C ASP A 86 8.24 -23.74 -21.01
N PRO A 87 8.01 -22.62 -20.32
CA PRO A 87 9.04 -21.97 -19.53
C PRO A 87 9.50 -22.96 -18.45
N VAL A 88 10.75 -23.36 -18.56
CA VAL A 88 11.41 -24.14 -17.51
C VAL A 88 12.19 -23.11 -16.69
N PHE A 89 11.62 -22.67 -15.60
CA PHE A 89 12.40 -22.01 -14.57
C PHE A 89 13.40 -23.06 -14.09
N LYS A 90 14.68 -22.83 -14.35
CA LYS A 90 15.72 -23.81 -14.12
C LYS A 90 15.70 -24.31 -12.67
N THR A 91 15.10 -25.46 -12.42
CA THR A 91 15.61 -26.37 -11.42
C THR A 91 16.76 -27.11 -12.09
N SER A 92 17.92 -26.50 -12.11
CA SER A 92 19.10 -27.16 -12.67
C SER A 92 19.50 -28.30 -11.72
N ASN A 93 19.98 -29.42 -12.28
CA ASN A 93 20.89 -30.36 -11.63
C ASN A 93 22.25 -29.65 -11.33
N ARG A 94 22.19 -28.46 -10.77
CA ARG A 94 23.32 -27.63 -10.37
C ARG A 94 23.59 -27.94 -8.93
N GLU A 95 24.82 -28.11 -8.57
CA GLU A 95 25.22 -28.24 -7.18
C GLU A 95 24.77 -26.96 -6.45
N ILE A 96 23.80 -27.09 -5.55
CA ILE A 96 23.25 -25.94 -4.80
C ILE A 96 24.37 -25.45 -3.87
N ILE A 97 24.82 -24.21 -4.09
CA ILE A 97 25.74 -23.56 -3.17
C ILE A 97 24.96 -23.25 -1.89
N LYS A 98 25.36 -23.95 -0.81
CA LYS A 98 24.70 -23.86 0.49
C LYS A 98 24.98 -22.52 1.18
N PRO A 99 24.10 -22.06 2.07
CA PRO A 99 24.35 -20.89 2.92
C PRO A 99 25.68 -20.99 3.66
N ARG A 100 26.49 -19.92 3.61
CA ARG A 100 27.79 -19.80 4.27
C ARG A 100 27.67 -19.38 5.74
N ASN A 101 26.62 -18.60 6.05
CA ASN A 101 26.37 -17.99 7.35
C ASN A 101 24.86 -17.86 7.64
N ASP A 102 24.50 -17.25 8.75
CA ASP A 102 23.10 -17.08 9.14
C ASP A 102 22.39 -16.00 8.32
N VAL A 103 23.11 -14.99 7.79
CA VAL A 103 22.52 -14.00 6.88
C VAL A 103 22.10 -14.66 5.57
N ASP A 104 22.94 -15.52 5.00
CA ASP A 104 22.62 -16.27 3.78
C ASP A 104 21.38 -17.14 4.00
N LYS A 105 21.29 -17.85 5.14
CA LYS A 105 20.14 -18.72 5.45
C LYS A 105 18.84 -17.94 5.55
N GLU A 106 18.85 -16.85 6.29
CA GLU A 106 17.68 -16.01 6.48
C GLU A 106 17.26 -15.34 5.17
N LEU A 107 18.22 -14.82 4.39
CA LEU A 107 17.95 -14.20 3.08
C LEU A 107 17.35 -15.22 2.10
N ILE A 108 17.88 -16.43 2.03
CA ILE A 108 17.32 -17.52 1.20
C ILE A 108 15.89 -17.83 1.64
N SER A 109 15.64 -17.91 2.94
CA SER A 109 14.28 -18.17 3.46
C SER A 109 13.30 -17.08 3.03
N ILE A 110 13.69 -15.82 3.16
CA ILE A 110 12.89 -14.66 2.73
C ILE A 110 12.62 -14.71 1.22
N LEU A 111 13.65 -15.01 0.43
CA LEU A 111 13.53 -15.06 -1.03
C LEU A 111 12.69 -16.26 -1.49
N CYS A 112 12.79 -17.41 -0.81
CA CYS A 112 11.91 -18.55 -1.07
C CYS A 112 10.43 -18.18 -0.89
N GLU A 113 10.10 -17.49 0.20
CA GLU A 113 8.73 -17.02 0.46
C GLU A 113 8.27 -15.98 -0.57
N LEU A 114 9.10 -14.97 -0.87
CA LEU A 114 8.80 -13.88 -1.80
C LEU A 114 8.62 -14.38 -3.23
N LEU A 115 9.53 -15.24 -3.70
CA LEU A 115 9.58 -15.73 -5.07
C LEU A 115 8.81 -17.05 -5.24
N LYS A 116 8.22 -17.58 -4.15
CA LYS A 116 7.48 -18.86 -4.12
C LYS A 116 8.29 -20.01 -4.70
N GLN A 117 9.53 -20.12 -4.28
CA GLN A 117 10.46 -21.19 -4.68
C GLN A 117 10.68 -22.15 -3.51
N ASP A 118 10.83 -23.45 -3.80
CA ASP A 118 11.06 -24.47 -2.77
C ASP A 118 12.51 -24.46 -2.25
N SER A 119 13.46 -24.06 -3.08
CA SER A 119 14.88 -23.97 -2.73
C SER A 119 15.61 -23.00 -3.66
N LEU A 120 16.62 -22.34 -3.15
CA LEU A 120 17.48 -21.39 -3.87
C LEU A 120 18.95 -21.69 -3.61
N SER A 121 19.79 -21.34 -4.57
CA SER A 121 21.25 -21.39 -4.49
C SER A 121 21.81 -19.99 -4.30
N LEU A 122 22.92 -19.83 -3.61
CA LEU A 122 23.56 -18.52 -3.42
C LEU A 122 24.00 -17.86 -4.73
N ASP A 123 24.23 -18.61 -5.80
CA ASP A 123 24.59 -18.12 -7.12
C ASP A 123 23.38 -17.86 -8.04
N ASP A 124 22.18 -17.96 -7.51
CA ASP A 124 20.96 -17.58 -8.22
C ASP A 124 20.80 -16.07 -8.30
N SER A 125 20.18 -15.60 -9.40
CA SER A 125 19.85 -14.21 -9.60
C SER A 125 18.41 -13.92 -9.22
N PHE A 126 18.17 -12.89 -8.39
CA PHE A 126 16.85 -12.43 -7.99
C PHE A 126 15.89 -12.24 -9.17
N PHE A 127 16.38 -11.60 -10.25
CA PHE A 127 15.54 -11.32 -11.43
C PHE A 127 15.31 -12.52 -12.31
N GLU A 128 16.31 -13.44 -12.45
CA GLU A 128 16.12 -14.70 -13.20
C GLU A 128 15.14 -15.64 -12.52
N LEU A 129 14.97 -15.53 -11.20
CA LEU A 129 14.00 -16.29 -10.42
C LEU A 129 12.57 -15.71 -10.46
N GLY A 130 12.36 -14.63 -11.22
CA GLY A 130 11.06 -13.97 -11.35
C GLY A 130 10.87 -12.76 -10.43
N GLY A 131 11.93 -12.27 -9.81
CA GLY A 131 11.91 -11.00 -9.08
C GLY A 131 11.61 -9.82 -10.01
N ASP A 132 10.79 -8.90 -9.54
CA ASP A 132 10.47 -7.64 -10.20
C ASP A 132 10.70 -6.45 -9.29
N SER A 133 10.44 -5.24 -9.78
CA SER A 133 10.64 -4.01 -8.99
C SER A 133 9.74 -3.92 -7.77
N LEU A 134 8.54 -4.52 -7.79
CA LEU A 134 7.61 -4.51 -6.64
C LEU A 134 8.11 -5.47 -5.56
N LEU A 135 8.56 -6.65 -5.95
CA LEU A 135 9.19 -7.62 -5.06
C LEU A 135 10.51 -7.10 -4.49
N ALA A 136 11.30 -6.34 -5.30
CA ALA A 136 12.51 -5.68 -4.81
C ALA A 136 12.21 -4.64 -3.74
N ILE A 137 11.15 -3.83 -3.88
CA ILE A 137 10.71 -2.90 -2.82
C ILE A 137 10.31 -3.66 -1.56
N SER A 138 9.57 -4.76 -1.71
CA SER A 138 9.17 -5.61 -0.58
C SER A 138 10.40 -6.23 0.11
N LEU A 139 11.37 -6.70 -0.67
CA LEU A 139 12.63 -7.23 -0.14
C LEU A 139 13.41 -6.18 0.65
N CYS A 140 13.52 -4.94 0.16
CA CYS A 140 14.17 -3.85 0.90
C CYS A 140 13.53 -3.63 2.28
N ALA A 141 12.20 -3.64 2.36
CA ALA A 141 11.49 -3.47 3.62
C ALA A 141 11.71 -4.66 4.58
N ILE A 142 11.69 -5.89 4.06
CA ILE A 142 11.95 -7.09 4.88
C ILE A 142 13.39 -7.11 5.38
N VAL A 143 14.36 -6.79 4.52
CA VAL A 143 15.79 -6.71 4.90
C VAL A 143 15.99 -5.67 5.99
N GLN A 144 15.37 -4.50 5.87
CA GLN A 144 15.46 -3.48 6.91
C GLN A 144 14.95 -3.99 8.26
N ASN A 145 13.83 -4.70 8.27
CA ASN A 145 13.21 -5.19 9.50
C ASN A 145 13.94 -6.40 10.10
N ARG A 146 14.44 -7.33 9.27
CA ARG A 146 15.04 -8.59 9.74
C ARG A 146 16.52 -8.44 10.07
N PHE A 147 17.27 -7.69 9.27
CA PHE A 147 18.72 -7.55 9.40
C PHE A 147 19.16 -6.22 9.98
N ASN A 148 18.22 -5.29 10.24
CA ASN A 148 18.57 -3.90 10.60
C ASN A 148 19.59 -3.29 9.61
N ALA A 149 19.42 -3.60 8.32
CA ALA A 149 20.29 -3.18 7.22
C ALA A 149 19.48 -2.40 6.19
N LYS A 150 20.03 -1.32 5.67
CA LYS A 150 19.38 -0.52 4.63
C LYS A 150 19.97 -0.87 3.27
N ILE A 151 19.11 -1.36 2.39
CA ILE A 151 19.38 -1.53 0.97
C ILE A 151 18.32 -0.82 0.15
N PHE A 152 18.65 -0.45 -1.06
CA PHE A 152 17.75 0.21 -1.99
C PHE A 152 17.46 -0.72 -3.17
N VAL A 153 16.39 -0.47 -3.90
CA VAL A 153 16.07 -1.22 -5.13
C VAL A 153 17.24 -1.19 -6.13
N LYS A 154 17.98 -0.07 -6.17
CA LYS A 154 19.18 0.06 -6.99
C LYS A 154 20.25 -0.96 -6.60
N ASP A 155 20.45 -1.20 -5.32
CA ASP A 155 21.45 -2.16 -4.84
C ASP A 155 21.11 -3.58 -5.27
N ILE A 156 19.81 -3.95 -5.30
CA ILE A 156 19.35 -5.24 -5.82
C ILE A 156 19.57 -5.35 -7.33
N ILE A 157 19.45 -4.23 -8.06
CA ILE A 157 19.72 -4.19 -9.50
C ILE A 157 21.22 -4.34 -9.78
N ASP A 158 22.04 -3.66 -9.01
CA ASP A 158 23.50 -3.67 -9.15
C ASP A 158 24.11 -4.99 -8.64
N HIS A 159 23.47 -5.66 -7.67
CA HIS A 159 23.88 -6.93 -7.05
C HIS A 159 22.75 -7.98 -7.12
N PRO A 160 22.37 -8.46 -8.32
CA PRO A 160 21.22 -9.35 -8.48
C PRO A 160 21.48 -10.79 -7.97
N ILE A 161 22.72 -11.18 -7.77
CA ILE A 161 23.11 -12.50 -7.25
C ILE A 161 22.88 -12.55 -5.74
N ILE A 162 22.23 -13.60 -5.26
CA ILE A 162 21.87 -13.72 -3.84
C ILE A 162 23.10 -13.63 -2.93
N MET A 163 24.22 -14.20 -3.32
CA MET A 163 25.47 -14.15 -2.57
C MET A 163 25.98 -12.72 -2.41
N ASP A 164 26.04 -11.95 -3.50
CA ASP A 164 26.53 -10.55 -3.48
C ASP A 164 25.58 -9.67 -2.67
N LEU A 165 24.27 -9.92 -2.80
CA LEU A 165 23.26 -9.22 -2.02
C LEU A 165 23.37 -9.53 -0.52
N SER A 166 23.67 -10.79 -0.15
CA SER A 166 23.92 -11.18 1.23
C SER A 166 25.15 -10.53 1.82
N ASP A 167 26.22 -10.43 1.03
CA ASP A 167 27.45 -9.74 1.46
C ASP A 167 27.19 -8.25 1.68
N LEU A 168 26.47 -7.59 0.77
CA LEU A 168 26.05 -6.19 0.92
C LEU A 168 25.17 -5.97 2.16
N ILE A 169 24.21 -6.88 2.41
CA ILE A 169 23.37 -6.82 3.61
C ILE A 169 24.25 -6.93 4.86
N SER A 170 25.17 -7.88 4.88
CA SER A 170 26.11 -8.09 6.00
C SER A 170 26.96 -6.86 6.29
N GLU A 171 27.46 -6.19 5.24
CA GLU A 171 28.20 -4.96 5.36
C GLU A 171 27.37 -3.80 5.92
N ASN A 172 26.07 -3.78 5.62
CA ASN A 172 25.15 -2.73 6.04
C ASN A 172 24.43 -3.04 7.35
N MET A 173 24.57 -4.24 7.90
CA MET A 173 24.01 -4.60 9.20
C MET A 173 24.50 -3.66 10.30
N ASN A 174 23.59 -3.25 11.16
CA ASN A 174 23.86 -2.37 12.30
C ASN A 174 24.40 -0.97 11.96
N LYS A 175 24.47 -0.60 10.67
CA LYS A 175 24.78 0.79 10.27
C LYS A 175 23.55 1.70 10.38
N LEU A 176 22.37 1.14 10.46
CA LEU A 176 21.13 1.87 10.67
C LEU A 176 20.87 2.03 12.17
N SER A 177 20.88 3.26 12.61
CA SER A 177 20.17 3.65 13.81
C SER A 177 18.70 3.77 13.45
N VAL A 178 17.90 2.72 13.66
CA VAL A 178 16.44 2.78 13.51
C VAL A 178 15.85 3.24 14.84
N PRO A 179 14.98 4.25 14.85
CA PRO A 179 14.30 4.64 16.08
C PRO A 179 13.48 3.45 16.59
N VAL A 180 13.67 3.10 17.86
CA VAL A 180 12.94 1.99 18.46
C VAL A 180 11.68 2.50 19.13
N LEU A 181 10.54 2.01 18.71
CA LEU A 181 9.26 2.29 19.36
C LEU A 181 9.28 1.69 20.77
N LYS A 182 8.93 2.50 21.77
CA LYS A 182 8.89 2.10 23.18
C LYS A 182 7.54 2.45 23.76
N HIS A 183 7.09 1.64 24.71
CA HIS A 183 5.89 1.98 25.47
C HIS A 183 6.10 3.24 26.31
N VAL A 184 5.15 4.13 26.22
CA VAL A 184 5.11 5.35 27.04
C VAL A 184 4.39 5.03 28.34
N ALA A 185 4.99 5.44 29.45
CA ALA A 185 4.34 5.33 30.75
C ALA A 185 3.01 6.10 30.78
N PRO A 186 2.02 5.62 31.54
CA PRO A 186 0.78 6.37 31.75
C PRO A 186 1.06 7.78 32.24
N ALA A 187 0.42 8.78 31.64
CA ALA A 187 0.55 10.19 31.95
C ALA A 187 -0.79 10.89 31.75
N ASP A 188 -0.95 12.06 32.36
CA ASP A 188 -2.19 12.86 32.25
C ASP A 188 -2.41 13.38 30.82
N TYR A 189 -1.35 13.51 30.04
CA TYR A 189 -1.39 13.91 28.62
C TYR A 189 -0.16 13.44 27.85
N TYR A 190 -0.26 13.47 26.52
CA TYR A 190 0.80 13.07 25.60
C TYR A 190 0.98 14.11 24.49
N LYS A 191 2.15 14.15 23.89
CA LYS A 191 2.47 15.04 22.77
C LYS A 191 1.69 14.67 21.52
N LEU A 192 1.42 15.64 20.65
CA LEU A 192 0.86 15.44 19.34
C LEU A 192 1.94 15.10 18.32
N SER A 193 1.58 14.36 17.28
CA SER A 193 2.36 14.32 16.06
C SER A 193 2.26 15.66 15.29
N SER A 194 3.20 15.91 14.38
CA SER A 194 3.15 17.09 13.52
C SER A 194 1.88 17.14 12.64
N ALA A 195 1.38 15.96 12.24
CA ALA A 195 0.11 15.85 11.50
C ALA A 195 -1.09 16.28 12.39
N GLN A 196 -1.18 15.75 13.60
CA GLN A 196 -2.21 16.13 14.55
C GLN A 196 -2.16 17.63 14.89
N THR A 197 -0.97 18.16 15.10
CA THR A 197 -0.77 19.59 15.38
C THR A 197 -1.30 20.47 14.25
N ARG A 198 -0.97 20.13 13.00
CA ARG A 198 -1.50 20.85 11.81
C ARG A 198 -3.01 20.77 11.72
N MET A 199 -3.60 19.59 11.91
CA MET A 199 -5.05 19.39 11.83
C MET A 199 -5.77 20.16 12.93
N TYR A 200 -5.24 20.17 14.16
CA TYR A 200 -5.80 20.91 15.26
C TYR A 200 -5.86 22.41 14.97
N TYR A 201 -4.72 23.01 14.61
CA TYR A 201 -4.68 24.44 14.31
C TYR A 201 -5.50 24.81 13.07
N SER A 202 -5.47 24.00 12.02
CA SER A 202 -6.31 24.22 10.83
C SER A 202 -7.80 24.18 11.18
N SER A 203 -8.23 23.24 12.02
CA SER A 203 -9.62 23.17 12.49
C SER A 203 -10.01 24.40 13.30
N LYS A 204 -9.13 24.88 14.19
CA LYS A 204 -9.39 26.10 14.99
C LYS A 204 -9.45 27.37 14.11
N ILE A 205 -8.58 27.48 13.09
CA ILE A 205 -8.58 28.62 12.16
C ILE A 205 -9.83 28.60 11.27
N SER A 206 -10.26 27.42 10.81
CA SER A 206 -11.46 27.27 9.97
C SER A 206 -12.78 27.50 10.74
N GLY A 207 -12.70 27.64 12.04
CA GLY A 207 -13.83 27.89 12.93
C GLY A 207 -14.55 26.60 13.36
N ASN A 208 -15.32 26.72 14.46
CA ASN A 208 -15.97 25.58 15.13
C ASN A 208 -17.05 24.86 14.28
N ASN A 209 -17.41 25.41 13.13
CA ASN A 209 -18.40 24.83 12.21
C ASN A 209 -17.77 24.07 11.04
N SER A 210 -16.46 23.89 11.03
CA SER A 210 -15.76 23.22 9.95
C SER A 210 -15.92 21.70 10.02
N VAL A 211 -16.26 21.11 8.86
CA VAL A 211 -16.26 19.65 8.65
C VAL A 211 -15.10 19.20 7.74
N LEU A 212 -14.10 20.06 7.58
CA LEU A 212 -12.98 19.88 6.64
C LEU A 212 -12.24 18.56 6.85
N TYR A 213 -12.06 18.17 8.09
CA TYR A 213 -11.35 16.95 8.47
C TYR A 213 -12.27 15.79 8.89
N ASN A 214 -13.57 15.89 8.59
CA ASN A 214 -14.46 14.75 8.76
C ASN A 214 -14.19 13.71 7.68
N ILE A 215 -14.25 12.44 8.04
CA ILE A 215 -14.16 11.29 7.14
C ILE A 215 -15.49 10.55 7.23
N PRO A 216 -16.51 10.99 6.49
CA PRO A 216 -17.80 10.32 6.48
C PRO A 216 -17.80 9.10 5.58
N GLY A 217 -18.47 8.05 6.02
CA GLY A 217 -18.68 6.81 5.26
C GLY A 217 -20.06 6.22 5.51
N ALA A 218 -20.49 5.36 4.60
CA ALA A 218 -21.73 4.62 4.73
C ALA A 218 -21.55 3.19 4.26
N ILE A 219 -22.10 2.24 5.01
CA ILE A 219 -22.18 0.82 4.65
C ILE A 219 -23.66 0.49 4.51
N ILE A 220 -24.08 0.10 3.31
CA ILE A 220 -25.43 -0.35 3.05
C ILE A 220 -25.47 -1.87 3.12
N VAL A 221 -26.40 -2.41 3.88
CA VAL A 221 -26.56 -3.85 4.12
C VAL A 221 -27.95 -4.29 3.64
N ASP A 222 -28.00 -5.36 2.87
CA ASP A 222 -29.25 -6.02 2.54
C ASP A 222 -29.69 -6.88 3.72
N GLY A 223 -30.79 -6.49 4.37
CA GLY A 223 -31.30 -7.10 5.58
C GLY A 223 -31.28 -6.16 6.79
N VAL A 224 -31.61 -6.70 7.94
CA VAL A 224 -31.68 -5.98 9.21
C VAL A 224 -30.62 -6.51 10.16
N LEU A 225 -29.81 -5.60 10.69
CA LEU A 225 -28.82 -5.91 11.72
C LEU A 225 -29.44 -5.84 13.13
N ASP A 226 -28.89 -6.62 14.04
CA ASP A 226 -29.18 -6.54 15.47
C ASP A 226 -28.47 -5.31 16.06
N ILE A 227 -29.26 -4.33 16.48
CA ILE A 227 -28.77 -3.02 16.98
C ILE A 227 -28.02 -3.19 18.29
N ASP A 228 -28.54 -4.00 19.22
CA ASP A 228 -27.92 -4.22 20.52
C ASP A 228 -26.55 -4.91 20.38
N LYS A 229 -26.48 -5.84 19.44
CA LYS A 229 -25.22 -6.50 19.11
C LYS A 229 -24.23 -5.54 18.46
N LEU A 230 -24.69 -4.69 17.55
CA LEU A 230 -23.86 -3.70 16.89
C LEU A 230 -23.30 -2.68 17.89
N GLU A 231 -24.12 -2.19 18.82
CA GLU A 231 -23.68 -1.27 19.87
C GLU A 231 -22.63 -1.90 20.78
N LYS A 232 -22.79 -3.16 21.16
CA LYS A 232 -21.77 -3.93 21.91
C LYS A 232 -20.47 -4.05 21.13
N CYS A 233 -20.52 -4.25 19.81
CA CYS A 233 -19.31 -4.27 18.97
C CYS A 233 -18.57 -2.94 19.03
N PHE A 234 -19.28 -1.82 18.85
CA PHE A 234 -18.66 -0.49 18.93
C PHE A 234 -18.08 -0.21 20.30
N ASN A 235 -18.75 -0.55 21.39
CA ASN A 235 -18.22 -0.38 22.73
C ASN A 235 -16.91 -1.15 22.93
N LYS A 236 -16.83 -2.42 22.49
CA LYS A 236 -15.59 -3.20 22.54
C LYS A 236 -14.46 -2.58 21.70
N ILE A 237 -14.77 -2.02 20.55
CA ILE A 237 -13.80 -1.32 19.67
C ILE A 237 -13.29 -0.03 20.35
N ILE A 238 -14.16 0.74 20.98
CA ILE A 238 -13.79 1.96 21.71
C ILE A 238 -12.88 1.64 22.90
N GLU A 239 -13.22 0.61 23.65
CA GLU A 239 -12.39 0.14 24.77
C GLU A 239 -11.00 -0.29 24.28
N ARG A 240 -10.95 -1.00 23.16
CA ARG A 240 -9.71 -1.52 22.54
C ARG A 240 -8.80 -0.42 21.99
N HIS A 241 -9.34 0.55 21.26
CA HIS A 241 -8.56 1.57 20.54
C HIS A 241 -8.53 2.90 21.28
N GLU A 242 -7.41 3.21 21.92
CA GLU A 242 -7.22 4.50 22.62
C GLU A 242 -7.44 5.71 21.70
N SER A 243 -7.12 5.62 20.42
CA SER A 243 -7.34 6.72 19.46
C SER A 243 -8.81 7.13 19.36
N LEU A 244 -9.77 6.21 19.56
CA LEU A 244 -11.20 6.52 19.58
C LEU A 244 -11.66 7.22 20.88
N ARG A 245 -10.82 7.20 21.91
CA ARG A 245 -11.04 7.84 23.20
C ARG A 245 -10.17 9.08 23.40
N THR A 246 -9.43 9.47 22.34
CA THR A 246 -8.50 10.59 22.37
C THR A 246 -9.21 11.91 22.06
N TYR A 247 -8.87 12.94 22.81
CA TYR A 247 -9.29 14.33 22.60
C TYR A 247 -8.11 15.28 22.82
N PHE A 248 -8.27 16.57 22.45
CA PHE A 248 -7.16 17.50 22.34
C PHE A 248 -7.47 18.79 23.09
N VAL A 249 -6.60 19.17 24.01
CA VAL A 249 -6.74 20.39 24.84
C VAL A 249 -5.44 21.18 24.86
N ILE A 250 -5.52 22.41 25.31
CA ILE A 250 -4.34 23.24 25.54
C ILE A 250 -3.96 23.15 27.03
N GLU A 251 -2.75 22.66 27.29
CA GLU A 251 -2.10 22.64 28.59
C GLU A 251 -0.81 23.45 28.51
N GLU A 252 -0.58 24.35 29.43
CA GLU A 252 0.63 25.17 29.49
C GLU A 252 1.02 25.83 28.15
N ASN A 253 0.05 26.38 27.43
CA ASN A 253 0.17 26.98 26.11
C ASN A 253 0.60 25.98 24.95
N THR A 254 0.51 24.70 25.21
CA THR A 254 0.82 23.66 24.21
C THR A 254 -0.40 22.75 24.00
N VAL A 255 -0.68 22.40 22.76
CA VAL A 255 -1.73 21.43 22.48
C VAL A 255 -1.23 20.03 22.82
N VAL A 256 -2.03 19.32 23.61
CA VAL A 256 -1.75 17.95 24.04
C VAL A 256 -2.91 17.03 23.70
N GLN A 257 -2.63 15.73 23.58
CA GLN A 257 -3.67 14.72 23.49
C GLN A 257 -3.89 14.07 24.85
N LYS A 258 -5.16 13.87 25.18
CA LYS A 258 -5.62 13.15 26.38
C LYS A 258 -6.46 11.95 25.96
N ILE A 259 -6.45 10.93 26.80
CA ILE A 259 -7.23 9.70 26.57
C ILE A 259 -8.29 9.64 27.67
N ASP A 260 -9.55 9.64 27.27
CA ASP A 260 -10.67 9.48 28.18
C ASP A 260 -10.91 7.98 28.44
N GLU A 261 -10.81 7.57 29.69
CA GLU A 261 -11.04 6.17 30.07
C GLU A 261 -12.53 5.81 30.14
N ASN A 262 -13.42 6.83 30.21
CA ASN A 262 -14.85 6.66 30.45
C ASN A 262 -15.72 7.25 29.32
N VAL A 263 -15.28 7.09 28.06
CA VAL A 263 -16.03 7.60 26.90
C VAL A 263 -17.44 7.02 26.88
N GLN A 264 -18.44 7.90 26.83
CA GLN A 264 -19.82 7.52 26.61
C GLN A 264 -20.09 7.47 25.11
N PHE A 265 -20.30 6.29 24.60
CA PHE A 265 -20.71 6.09 23.20
C PHE A 265 -22.22 5.87 23.14
N ASN A 266 -22.85 6.51 22.17
CA ASN A 266 -24.28 6.34 21.89
C ASN A 266 -24.45 6.06 20.40
N LEU A 267 -25.01 4.90 20.07
CA LEU A 267 -25.39 4.55 18.71
C LEU A 267 -26.67 5.30 18.34
N GLU A 268 -26.56 6.29 17.45
CA GLU A 268 -27.75 6.96 16.93
C GLU A 268 -28.56 5.98 16.07
N THR A 269 -29.90 5.99 16.20
CA THR A 269 -30.77 5.11 15.42
C THR A 269 -31.84 5.91 14.67
N LEU A 270 -32.23 5.42 13.50
CA LEU A 270 -33.35 5.94 12.71
C LEU A 270 -34.10 4.78 12.08
N ASP A 271 -35.34 4.58 12.52
CA ASP A 271 -36.21 3.52 12.03
C ASP A 271 -37.18 4.02 10.97
N ASN A 272 -37.63 3.09 10.11
CA ASN A 272 -38.63 3.34 9.07
C ASN A 272 -38.28 4.47 8.09
N ALA A 273 -37.00 4.69 7.83
CA ALA A 273 -36.56 5.69 6.86
C ALA A 273 -36.91 5.27 5.42
N ASP A 274 -37.23 6.26 4.56
CA ASP A 274 -37.32 6.03 3.12
C ASP A 274 -35.89 6.04 2.52
N PHE A 275 -35.58 4.97 1.79
CA PHE A 275 -34.27 4.87 1.13
C PHE A 275 -34.02 6.00 0.11
N ASN A 276 -35.07 6.56 -0.48
CA ASN A 276 -34.96 7.68 -1.39
C ASN A 276 -34.41 8.96 -0.71
N ASN A 277 -34.54 9.08 0.60
CA ASN A 277 -34.01 10.20 1.38
C ASN A 277 -32.60 9.94 1.93
N PHE A 278 -31.94 8.87 1.49
CA PHE A 278 -30.62 8.47 2.03
C PHE A 278 -29.58 9.61 1.94
N ASP A 279 -29.49 10.29 0.81
CA ASP A 279 -28.51 11.36 0.61
C ASP A 279 -28.74 12.55 1.56
N GLU A 280 -29.98 12.90 1.84
CA GLU A 280 -30.30 13.96 2.79
C GLU A 280 -29.96 13.55 4.22
N ILE A 281 -30.31 12.31 4.60
CA ILE A 281 -29.99 11.75 5.93
C ILE A 281 -28.45 11.69 6.10
N PHE A 282 -27.72 11.24 5.07
CA PHE A 282 -26.27 11.17 5.11
C PHE A 282 -25.62 12.56 5.26
N ARG A 283 -26.08 13.55 4.50
CA ARG A 283 -25.57 14.93 4.61
C ARG A 283 -25.85 15.55 5.99
N SER A 284 -27.06 15.32 6.54
CA SER A 284 -27.41 15.85 7.87
C SER A 284 -26.66 15.17 9.03
N PHE A 285 -26.15 13.96 8.80
CA PHE A 285 -25.34 13.24 9.78
C PHE A 285 -23.94 13.83 9.94
N ILE A 286 -23.39 14.40 8.86
CA ILE A 286 -22.06 15.00 8.87
C ILE A 286 -22.14 16.36 9.57
N ARG A 287 -21.49 16.50 10.72
CA ARG A 287 -21.48 17.73 11.53
C ARG A 287 -20.12 17.94 12.19
N PRO A 288 -19.75 19.16 12.57
CA PRO A 288 -18.47 19.46 13.20
C PRO A 288 -18.23 18.61 14.46
N PHE A 289 -16.96 18.36 14.76
CA PHE A 289 -16.51 17.78 16.01
C PHE A 289 -15.94 18.86 16.94
N ASP A 290 -16.21 18.74 18.23
CA ASP A 290 -15.51 19.47 19.28
C ASP A 290 -14.25 18.68 19.63
N LEU A 291 -13.08 19.15 19.19
CA LEU A 291 -11.83 18.43 19.42
C LEU A 291 -11.44 18.28 20.88
N GLU A 292 -12.08 19.05 21.76
CA GLU A 292 -11.82 19.02 23.21
C GLU A 292 -12.64 17.96 23.94
N LYS A 293 -13.42 17.15 23.20
CA LYS A 293 -14.29 16.10 23.77
C LYS A 293 -14.21 14.81 22.97
N ALA A 294 -13.92 13.71 23.66
CA ALA A 294 -14.08 12.38 23.10
C ALA A 294 -15.56 11.94 23.14
N PRO A 295 -16.00 11.06 22.23
CA PRO A 295 -15.27 10.51 21.10
C PRO A 295 -15.28 11.44 19.87
N LEU A 296 -14.20 11.41 19.09
CA LEU A 296 -14.11 12.14 17.81
C LEU A 296 -14.60 11.27 16.65
N PHE A 297 -15.58 10.47 16.89
CA PHE A 297 -16.32 9.73 15.88
C PHE A 297 -17.78 9.55 16.30
N ARG A 298 -18.65 9.28 15.36
CA ARG A 298 -20.06 9.00 15.57
C ARG A 298 -20.55 7.93 14.61
N VAL A 299 -21.57 7.22 15.03
CA VAL A 299 -22.20 6.14 14.24
C VAL A 299 -23.71 6.34 14.29
N LYS A 300 -24.37 6.15 13.15
CA LYS A 300 -25.81 6.09 13.05
C LYS A 300 -26.23 4.82 12.31
N PHE A 301 -27.11 4.07 12.91
CA PHE A 301 -27.78 2.95 12.29
C PHE A 301 -29.12 3.41 11.71
N ILE A 302 -29.40 3.02 10.45
CA ILE A 302 -30.66 3.34 9.77
C ILE A 302 -31.30 2.04 9.32
N LYS A 303 -32.56 1.88 9.66
CA LYS A 303 -33.40 0.81 9.16
C LYS A 303 -34.38 1.37 8.15
N PHE A 304 -34.32 0.89 6.92
CA PHE A 304 -35.21 1.33 5.84
C PHE A 304 -36.46 0.46 5.73
N THR A 305 -37.52 1.02 5.13
CA THR A 305 -38.79 0.33 4.89
C THR A 305 -38.70 -0.80 3.88
N ASN A 306 -37.67 -0.81 3.03
CA ASN A 306 -37.42 -1.81 1.98
C ASN A 306 -36.57 -3.00 2.41
N ASN A 307 -36.51 -3.31 3.71
CA ASN A 307 -35.68 -4.37 4.30
C ASN A 307 -34.17 -4.21 4.07
N LYS A 308 -33.71 -2.97 3.94
CA LYS A 308 -32.29 -2.61 3.93
C LYS A 308 -31.94 -1.89 5.22
N SER A 309 -30.66 -1.89 5.53
CA SER A 309 -30.09 -1.11 6.62
C SER A 309 -28.87 -0.33 6.17
N ALA A 310 -28.52 0.74 6.85
CA ALA A 310 -27.26 1.43 6.66
C ALA A 310 -26.59 1.72 7.99
N ILE A 311 -25.27 1.64 8.00
CA ILE A 311 -24.42 2.14 9.08
C ILE A 311 -23.69 3.35 8.53
N LEU A 312 -23.98 4.52 9.08
CA LEU A 312 -23.23 5.74 8.80
C LEU A 312 -22.12 5.88 9.83
N LEU A 313 -20.93 6.21 9.38
CA LEU A 313 -19.77 6.46 10.19
C LEU A 313 -19.21 7.84 9.83
N ASP A 314 -18.89 8.66 10.80
CA ASP A 314 -18.18 9.92 10.62
C ASP A 314 -17.09 10.03 11.68
N MET A 315 -15.84 10.24 11.25
CA MET A 315 -14.67 10.29 12.13
C MET A 315 -13.84 11.54 11.81
N HIS A 316 -13.23 12.13 12.83
CA HIS A 316 -12.29 13.21 12.58
C HIS A 316 -10.91 12.66 12.19
N HIS A 317 -10.30 13.25 11.17
CA HIS A 317 -9.02 12.78 10.60
C HIS A 317 -7.84 12.86 11.58
N ILE A 318 -7.96 13.65 12.68
CA ILE A 318 -6.94 13.79 13.72
C ILE A 318 -6.74 12.50 14.54
N VAL A 319 -7.75 11.60 14.57
CA VAL A 319 -7.71 10.32 15.29
C VAL A 319 -7.82 9.12 14.37
N SER A 320 -7.96 9.31 13.06
CA SER A 320 -8.20 8.23 12.10
C SER A 320 -7.73 8.58 10.70
N ASP A 321 -7.58 7.55 9.87
CA ASP A 321 -7.28 7.65 8.45
C ASP A 321 -7.97 6.52 7.66
N GLY A 322 -7.71 6.41 6.36
CA GLY A 322 -8.30 5.37 5.52
C GLY A 322 -7.92 3.95 5.98
N LYS A 323 -6.72 3.75 6.52
CA LYS A 323 -6.30 2.45 7.06
C LYS A 323 -7.03 2.10 8.35
N SER A 324 -7.22 3.09 9.21
CA SER A 324 -7.99 2.96 10.46
C SER A 324 -9.43 2.50 10.18
N ILE A 325 -10.09 3.08 9.17
CA ILE A 325 -11.45 2.67 8.79
C ILE A 325 -11.48 1.20 8.35
N SER A 326 -10.51 0.76 7.54
CA SER A 326 -10.43 -0.64 7.11
C SER A 326 -10.25 -1.61 8.27
N ILE A 327 -9.42 -1.24 9.27
CA ILE A 327 -9.21 -2.02 10.49
C ILE A 327 -10.51 -2.10 11.28
N LEU A 328 -11.17 -0.95 11.53
CA LEU A 328 -12.43 -0.88 12.28
C LEU A 328 -13.52 -1.74 11.65
N ILE A 329 -13.72 -1.64 10.32
CA ILE A 329 -14.73 -2.44 9.61
C ILE A 329 -14.43 -3.92 9.79
N ASN A 330 -13.18 -4.35 9.62
CA ASN A 330 -12.79 -5.75 9.74
C ASN A 330 -13.02 -6.28 11.17
N GLU A 331 -12.61 -5.53 12.19
CA GLU A 331 -12.80 -5.91 13.59
C GLU A 331 -14.29 -5.92 13.99
N ILE A 332 -15.07 -4.94 13.53
CA ILE A 332 -16.52 -4.91 13.75
C ILE A 332 -17.19 -6.15 13.12
N CYS A 333 -16.81 -6.51 11.89
CA CYS A 333 -17.35 -7.72 11.24
C CYS A 333 -17.02 -8.99 12.04
N GLN A 334 -15.79 -9.12 12.57
CA GLN A 334 -15.41 -10.25 13.39
C GLN A 334 -16.22 -10.29 14.69
N LEU A 335 -16.33 -9.18 15.40
CA LEU A 335 -17.08 -9.05 16.65
C LEU A 335 -18.58 -9.23 16.43
N TYR A 336 -19.12 -8.74 15.32
CA TYR A 336 -20.53 -8.93 15.00
C TYR A 336 -20.87 -10.39 14.70
N ASN A 337 -19.96 -11.17 14.09
CA ASN A 337 -20.14 -12.61 13.93
C ASN A 337 -20.03 -13.34 15.27
N ASN A 338 -19.03 -13.00 16.09
CA ASN A 338 -18.80 -13.56 17.40
C ASN A 338 -18.30 -12.47 18.36
N LEU A 339 -19.13 -12.05 19.33
CA LEU A 339 -18.77 -11.02 20.30
C LEU A 339 -17.51 -11.35 21.13
N ASP A 340 -17.20 -12.62 21.28
CA ASP A 340 -16.02 -13.12 22.02
C ASP A 340 -14.86 -13.48 21.08
N ALA A 341 -14.87 -12.96 19.83
CA ALA A 341 -13.76 -13.14 18.91
C ALA A 341 -12.46 -12.60 19.53
N ASN A 342 -11.42 -13.43 19.47
CA ASN A 342 -10.09 -13.06 19.97
C ASN A 342 -9.38 -12.20 18.90
N LEU A 343 -9.46 -10.87 19.05
CA LEU A 343 -8.72 -9.94 18.21
C LEU A 343 -7.24 -9.93 18.64
N PRO A 344 -6.29 -9.79 17.69
CA PRO A 344 -4.86 -9.73 18.00
C PRO A 344 -4.55 -8.60 18.99
N ASN A 345 -3.65 -8.83 19.95
CA ASN A 345 -3.23 -7.77 20.88
C ASN A 345 -2.63 -6.59 20.13
N LEU A 346 -2.95 -5.38 20.59
CA LEU A 346 -2.28 -4.16 20.14
C LEU A 346 -0.99 -4.02 20.94
N GLU A 347 0.14 -4.24 20.29
CA GLU A 347 1.45 -4.11 20.94
C GLU A 347 1.75 -2.64 21.24
N PHE A 348 1.43 -1.73 20.33
CA PHE A 348 1.64 -0.30 20.48
C PHE A 348 0.39 0.50 20.15
N THR A 349 0.33 1.71 20.71
CA THR A 349 -0.75 2.68 20.47
C THR A 349 -0.18 3.97 19.88
N TYR A 350 -1.04 4.90 19.49
CA TYR A 350 -0.60 6.12 18.82
C TYR A 350 0.25 7.04 19.74
N LYS A 351 0.01 7.04 21.05
CA LYS A 351 0.84 7.78 22.04
C LYS A 351 2.29 7.25 22.05
N ASP A 352 2.47 5.93 21.87
CA ASP A 352 3.80 5.34 21.79
C ASP A 352 4.53 5.85 20.54
N PHE A 353 3.82 5.91 19.39
CA PHE A 353 4.37 6.49 18.17
C PHE A 353 4.78 7.95 18.34
N THR A 354 3.98 8.78 19.02
CA THR A 354 4.34 10.19 19.23
C THR A 354 5.59 10.36 20.07
N SER A 355 5.97 9.38 20.90
CA SER A 355 7.22 9.41 21.66
C SER A 355 8.48 9.34 20.79
N LEU A 356 8.40 8.74 19.59
CA LEU A 356 9.50 8.71 18.64
C LEU A 356 9.95 10.10 18.20
N LEU A 357 9.07 11.09 18.25
CA LEU A 357 9.41 12.48 17.89
C LEU A 357 10.53 13.07 18.77
N ASP A 358 10.71 12.52 19.97
CA ASP A 358 11.78 12.93 20.90
C ASP A 358 13.01 12.02 20.80
N ASP A 359 12.95 10.91 20.08
CA ASP A 359 14.07 10.00 19.88
C ASP A 359 15.19 10.68 19.10
N LYS A 360 16.43 10.49 19.57
CA LYS A 360 17.61 11.13 18.96
C LYS A 360 17.81 10.71 17.50
N VAL A 361 17.65 9.42 17.23
CA VAL A 361 17.81 8.84 15.89
C VAL A 361 16.74 9.36 14.95
N PHE A 362 15.48 9.45 15.43
CA PHE A 362 14.38 10.02 14.65
C PHE A 362 14.69 11.48 14.28
N LYS A 363 15.19 12.30 15.21
CA LYS A 363 15.55 13.69 14.96
C LYS A 363 16.71 13.83 13.99
N GLU A 364 17.73 12.98 14.09
CA GLU A 364 18.86 12.96 13.15
C GLU A 364 18.39 12.61 11.73
N ASN A 365 17.56 11.57 11.57
CA ASN A 365 16.98 11.20 10.28
C ASN A 365 16.06 12.29 9.71
N TYR A 366 15.31 12.98 10.56
CA TYR A 366 14.45 14.11 10.15
C TYR A 366 15.30 15.28 9.63
N ASN A 367 16.41 15.63 10.31
CA ASN A 367 17.31 16.70 9.87
C ASN A 367 17.97 16.38 8.51
N GLU A 368 18.31 15.12 8.25
CA GLU A 368 18.83 14.71 6.94
C GLU A 368 17.76 14.81 5.85
N ALA A 369 16.51 14.38 6.15
CA ALA A 369 15.39 14.55 5.24
C ALA A 369 15.08 16.03 4.97
N GLU A 370 15.15 16.90 5.99
CA GLU A 370 14.99 18.35 5.83
C GLU A 370 16.03 18.94 4.87
N LYS A 371 17.31 18.63 5.05
CA LYS A 371 18.38 19.08 4.15
C LYS A 371 18.13 18.64 2.70
N TYR A 372 17.69 17.38 2.52
CA TYR A 372 17.36 16.85 1.20
C TYR A 372 16.23 17.67 0.54
N TRP A 373 15.12 17.89 1.26
CA TRP A 373 13.97 18.60 0.71
C TRP A 373 14.25 20.08 0.46
N LEU A 374 14.97 20.76 1.36
CA LEU A 374 15.41 22.14 1.15
C LEU A 374 16.24 22.27 -0.12
N LYS A 375 17.14 21.30 -0.38
CA LYS A 375 17.93 21.26 -1.61
C LYS A 375 17.06 21.02 -2.86
N GLN A 376 16.02 20.16 -2.78
CA GLN A 376 15.10 19.91 -3.90
C GLN A 376 14.30 21.17 -4.30
N PHE A 377 14.01 22.02 -3.32
CA PHE A 377 13.25 23.26 -3.53
C PHE A 377 14.14 24.50 -3.54
N GLU A 378 15.44 24.33 -3.79
CA GLU A 378 16.39 25.42 -3.97
C GLU A 378 16.14 26.08 -5.34
N GLY A 379 15.96 27.39 -5.35
CA GLY A 379 15.68 28.16 -6.56
C GLY A 379 14.19 28.44 -6.82
N GLU A 380 13.84 28.64 -8.08
CA GLU A 380 12.46 28.94 -8.48
C GLU A 380 11.60 27.68 -8.47
N ILE A 381 10.58 27.65 -7.61
CA ILE A 381 9.64 26.53 -7.51
C ILE A 381 8.59 26.66 -8.63
N PRO A 382 8.46 25.67 -9.52
CA PRO A 382 7.48 25.72 -10.60
C PRO A 382 6.06 25.74 -10.07
N VAL A 383 5.26 26.68 -10.58
CA VAL A 383 3.84 26.81 -10.24
C VAL A 383 3.01 26.11 -11.32
N LEU A 384 2.22 25.15 -10.92
CA LEU A 384 1.30 24.47 -11.83
C LEU A 384 0.09 25.36 -12.14
N ASN A 385 0.02 25.86 -13.37
CA ASN A 385 -1.11 26.61 -13.90
C ASN A 385 -2.00 25.70 -14.75
N MET A 386 -2.91 24.98 -14.09
CA MET A 386 -3.96 24.24 -14.80
C MET A 386 -5.01 25.21 -15.35
N PRO A 387 -5.53 24.96 -16.58
CA PRO A 387 -6.64 25.75 -17.09
C PRO A 387 -7.87 25.55 -16.19
N THR A 388 -8.39 26.66 -15.66
CA THR A 388 -9.59 26.67 -14.81
C THR A 388 -10.63 27.57 -15.43
N MET A 389 -11.93 27.27 -15.28
CA MET A 389 -13.01 28.10 -15.77
C MET A 389 -13.09 29.46 -15.04
N ASN A 390 -12.67 29.47 -13.77
CA ASN A 390 -12.70 30.68 -12.94
C ASN A 390 -11.31 30.97 -12.37
N VAL A 391 -11.06 32.22 -12.04
CA VAL A 391 -9.84 32.64 -11.34
C VAL A 391 -9.81 31.99 -9.96
N ARG A 392 -8.66 31.44 -9.55
CA ARG A 392 -8.49 30.90 -8.20
C ARG A 392 -8.67 32.03 -7.17
N PRO A 393 -9.53 31.85 -6.16
CA PRO A 393 -9.70 32.84 -5.10
C PRO A 393 -8.41 32.96 -4.28
N ALA A 394 -8.17 34.14 -3.70
CA ALA A 394 -7.02 34.39 -2.83
C ALA A 394 -7.03 33.52 -1.55
N THR A 395 -8.24 33.15 -1.09
CA THR A 395 -8.44 32.24 0.04
C THR A 395 -9.14 30.98 -0.44
N GLN A 396 -8.60 29.81 -0.08
CA GLN A 396 -9.18 28.53 -0.45
C GLN A 396 -10.53 28.34 0.25
N SER A 397 -11.59 28.04 -0.49
CA SER A 397 -12.95 27.86 0.05
C SER A 397 -13.21 26.45 0.60
N PHE A 398 -12.45 25.43 0.17
CA PHE A 398 -12.71 24.02 0.42
C PHE A 398 -14.08 23.52 -0.06
N GLU A 399 -14.84 24.33 -0.76
CA GLU A 399 -16.09 23.91 -1.42
C GLU A 399 -15.77 22.96 -2.56
N GLY A 400 -16.44 21.82 -2.57
CA GLY A 400 -16.23 20.80 -3.59
C GLY A 400 -17.46 19.92 -3.78
N MET A 401 -17.51 19.25 -4.92
CA MET A 401 -18.57 18.29 -5.24
C MET A 401 -17.95 16.99 -5.76
N ARG A 402 -18.54 15.86 -5.37
CA ARG A 402 -18.23 14.58 -5.97
C ARG A 402 -19.22 14.28 -7.08
N VAL A 403 -18.70 13.98 -8.27
CA VAL A 403 -19.50 13.52 -9.39
C VAL A 403 -19.26 12.03 -9.57
N TYR A 404 -20.33 11.24 -9.52
CA TYR A 404 -20.29 9.80 -9.71
C TYR A 404 -20.86 9.46 -11.09
N LYS A 405 -20.13 8.64 -11.84
CA LYS A 405 -20.62 8.07 -13.08
C LYS A 405 -20.32 6.58 -13.09
N LYS A 406 -21.35 5.77 -13.26
CA LYS A 406 -21.20 4.32 -13.46
C LYS A 406 -20.95 4.09 -14.95
N LEU A 407 -19.86 3.41 -15.27
CA LEU A 407 -19.60 2.93 -16.62
C LEU A 407 -20.42 1.65 -16.84
N ASP A 408 -20.94 1.48 -18.06
CA ASP A 408 -21.49 0.20 -18.47
C ASP A 408 -20.38 -0.84 -18.70
N ASN A 409 -20.74 -2.12 -18.70
CA ASN A 409 -19.76 -3.19 -18.81
C ASN A 409 -18.97 -3.12 -20.13
N SER A 410 -19.60 -2.71 -21.24
CA SER A 410 -18.94 -2.62 -22.54
C SER A 410 -17.85 -1.54 -22.56
N THR A 411 -18.13 -0.40 -21.94
CA THR A 411 -17.13 0.67 -21.78
C THR A 411 -15.98 0.23 -20.84
N PHE A 412 -16.32 -0.46 -19.74
CA PHE A 412 -15.32 -1.00 -18.82
C PHE A 412 -14.42 -2.03 -19.51
N ASP A 413 -14.99 -2.97 -20.26
CA ASP A 413 -14.24 -3.98 -21.00
C ASP A 413 -13.33 -3.33 -22.05
N THR A 414 -13.83 -2.33 -22.78
CA THR A 414 -13.03 -1.59 -23.78
C THR A 414 -11.83 -0.87 -23.14
N ILE A 415 -12.01 -0.28 -21.95
CA ILE A 415 -10.90 0.38 -21.22
C ILE A 415 -9.86 -0.64 -20.74
N ASN A 416 -10.29 -1.83 -20.31
CA ASN A 416 -9.37 -2.89 -19.89
C ASN A 416 -8.63 -3.55 -21.06
N ASP A 417 -9.19 -3.49 -22.27
CA ASP A 417 -8.56 -4.02 -23.49
C ASP A 417 -7.56 -3.04 -24.12
N LEU A 418 -7.51 -1.78 -23.67
CA LEU A 418 -6.53 -0.75 -24.04
C LEU A 418 -5.22 -0.91 -23.27
#